data_85c536b46d6a065360e4b6976736914a
#
_entry.id   85c536b46d6a065360e4b6976736914a
#
_cell.length_a   1.000
_cell.length_b   1.000
_cell.length_c   1.000
_cell.angle_alpha   90.00
_cell.angle_beta   90.00
_cell.angle_gamma   90.00
#
_symmetry.space_group_name_H-M   'P 1'
#
loop_
_entity.id
_entity.type
_entity.pdbx_description
1 polymer ?
#
loop_
_entity_poly.entity_id
_entity_poly.type
_entity_poly.pdbx_seq_one_letter_code
_entity_poly.pdbx_strand_id
1 'polypeptide(L)'
;MSALSAQEVALLEDRRNSLLNRREVKVLFRGAAGKINRNEAAEKIANQLSVSKKQVIPINLRCQTGMIDVHATLYVYDDENEAARQLPRYRVLRTLSREERKRILDEEKAAKLKAKQEVATSKSGAARGAKR
;
A
#
# COMPACT_ATOMS: atom_id res chain seq x y z
N MET A 1 6.77 31.82 9.16
CA MET A 1 6.04 30.81 9.92
C MET A 1 4.75 30.51 9.17
N SER A 2 4.79 29.59 8.20
CA SER A 2 3.58 29.17 7.50
C SER A 2 2.80 28.29 8.45
N ALA A 3 1.74 28.80 9.02
CA ALA A 3 0.73 28.00 9.62
C ALA A 3 0.20 27.08 8.50
N LEU A 4 0.62 25.83 8.50
CA LEU A 4 -0.07 24.77 7.80
C LEU A 4 -1.49 24.77 8.35
N SER A 5 -2.39 25.46 7.62
CA SER A 5 -3.81 25.47 7.94
C SER A 5 -4.20 24.01 8.17
N ALA A 6 -4.71 23.74 9.34
CA ALA A 6 -5.24 22.43 9.71
C ALA A 6 -6.26 22.06 8.61
N GLN A 7 -5.85 21.23 7.67
CA GLN A 7 -6.75 20.75 6.63
C GLN A 7 -7.85 20.01 7.37
N GLU A 8 -9.04 20.53 7.30
CA GLU A 8 -10.20 19.96 7.98
C GLU A 8 -10.45 18.56 7.42
N VAL A 9 -10.27 17.57 8.27
CA VAL A 9 -10.48 16.16 7.94
C VAL A 9 -11.85 15.78 8.44
N ALA A 10 -12.77 15.55 7.54
CA ALA A 10 -14.11 15.09 7.85
C ALA A 10 -14.20 13.58 7.58
N LEU A 11 -14.49 12.81 8.62
CA LEU A 11 -14.80 11.39 8.51
C LEU A 11 -16.20 11.22 7.95
N LEU A 12 -16.34 10.65 6.76
CA LEU A 12 -17.63 10.45 6.11
C LEU A 12 -18.24 9.09 6.47
N GLU A 13 -17.43 8.05 6.46
CA GLU A 13 -17.88 6.69 6.71
C GLU A 13 -16.75 5.90 7.40
N ASP A 14 -17.12 5.14 8.39
CA ASP A 14 -16.22 4.24 9.12
C ASP A 14 -16.95 2.92 9.33
N ARG A 15 -16.55 1.91 8.58
CA ARG A 15 -17.19 0.60 8.58
C ARG A 15 -16.17 -0.49 8.87
N ARG A 16 -16.45 -1.31 9.87
CA ARG A 16 -15.68 -2.52 10.14
C ARG A 16 -16.20 -3.69 9.30
N ASN A 17 -15.29 -4.31 8.54
CA ASN A 17 -15.56 -5.52 7.78
C ASN A 17 -14.94 -6.71 8.54
N SER A 18 -15.80 -7.47 9.22
CA SER A 18 -15.36 -8.60 10.06
C SER A 18 -14.86 -9.79 9.25
N LEU A 19 -15.35 -9.98 8.01
CA LEU A 19 -14.91 -11.08 7.15
C LEU A 19 -13.48 -10.89 6.66
N LEU A 20 -13.08 -9.65 6.44
CA LEU A 20 -11.76 -9.29 5.93
C LEU A 20 -10.84 -8.74 7.02
N ASN A 21 -11.28 -8.73 8.27
CA ASN A 21 -10.54 -8.19 9.43
C ASN A 21 -9.94 -6.81 9.15
N ARG A 22 -10.71 -5.95 8.50
CA ARG A 22 -10.27 -4.61 8.15
C ARG A 22 -11.35 -3.57 8.45
N ARG A 23 -10.93 -2.36 8.65
CA ARG A 23 -11.78 -1.20 8.81
C ARG A 23 -11.71 -0.37 7.52
N GLU A 24 -12.85 -0.04 6.96
CA GLU A 24 -12.97 0.74 5.73
C GLU A 24 -13.37 2.15 6.10
N VAL A 25 -12.50 3.10 5.79
CA VAL A 25 -12.66 4.49 6.19
C VAL A 25 -12.73 5.36 4.94
N LYS A 26 -13.80 6.15 4.83
CA LYS A 26 -13.93 7.18 3.80
C LYS A 26 -13.83 8.55 4.45
N VAL A 27 -12.97 9.38 3.92
CA VAL A 27 -12.60 10.66 4.48
C VAL A 27 -12.64 11.74 3.42
N LEU A 28 -13.07 12.92 3.82
CA LEU A 28 -13.01 14.14 3.02
C LEU A 28 -11.93 15.06 3.60
N PHE A 29 -10.95 15.37 2.78
CA PHE A 29 -9.94 16.39 3.09
C PHE A 29 -10.34 17.70 2.40
N ARG A 30 -10.77 18.68 3.18
CA ARG A 30 -11.20 19.98 2.64
C ARG A 30 -10.01 20.82 2.21
N GLY A 31 -10.10 21.42 1.03
CA GLY A 31 -9.08 22.31 0.49
C GLY A 31 -7.72 21.63 0.22
N ALA A 32 -7.70 20.30 0.08
CA ALA A 32 -6.49 19.50 -0.03
C ALA A 32 -6.07 19.16 -1.47
N ALA A 33 -6.83 19.60 -2.47
CA ALA A 33 -6.55 19.30 -3.86
C ALA A 33 -5.14 19.78 -4.27
N GLY A 34 -4.34 18.87 -4.81
CA GLY A 34 -2.96 19.15 -5.22
C GLY A 34 -1.94 19.31 -4.08
N LYS A 35 -2.39 19.29 -2.81
CA LYS A 35 -1.52 19.49 -1.64
C LYS A 35 -1.27 18.23 -0.83
N ILE A 36 -2.14 17.24 -0.94
CA ILE A 36 -2.06 16.01 -0.13
C ILE A 36 -1.56 14.83 -0.94
N ASN A 37 -0.57 14.13 -0.39
CA ASN A 37 -0.05 12.89 -0.91
C ASN A 37 -0.70 11.67 -0.21
N ARG A 38 -0.58 10.48 -0.82
CA ARG A 38 -1.12 9.24 -0.22
C ARG A 38 -0.55 8.94 1.16
N ASN A 39 0.76 9.13 1.32
CA ASN A 39 1.44 8.88 2.59
C ASN A 39 1.01 9.89 3.67
N GLU A 40 0.86 11.15 3.33
CA GLU A 40 0.35 12.20 4.23
C GLU A 40 -1.11 11.95 4.63
N ALA A 41 -1.94 11.50 3.69
CA ALA A 41 -3.31 11.11 3.98
C ALA A 41 -3.36 9.93 4.97
N ALA A 42 -2.51 8.93 4.77
CA ALA A 42 -2.40 7.79 5.69
C ALA A 42 -1.92 8.23 7.09
N GLU A 43 -0.93 9.12 7.18
CA GLU A 43 -0.43 9.66 8.45
C GLU A 43 -1.50 10.43 9.21
N LYS A 44 -2.23 11.32 8.54
CA LYS A 44 -3.30 12.09 9.17
C LYS A 44 -4.38 11.19 9.76
N ILE A 45 -4.77 10.16 9.02
CA ILE A 45 -5.79 9.21 9.48
C ILE A 45 -5.23 8.29 10.57
N ALA A 46 -3.99 7.85 10.45
CA ALA A 46 -3.32 7.07 11.51
C ALA A 46 -3.30 7.83 12.84
N ASN A 47 -2.96 9.12 12.80
CA ASN A 47 -2.98 9.98 13.98
C ASN A 47 -4.40 10.18 14.54
N GLN A 48 -5.38 10.36 13.67
CA GLN A 48 -6.78 10.56 14.08
C GLN A 48 -7.40 9.31 14.71
N LEU A 49 -7.05 8.14 14.19
CA LEU A 49 -7.53 6.85 14.70
C LEU A 49 -6.61 6.23 15.75
N SER A 50 -5.49 6.88 16.09
CA SER A 50 -4.47 6.38 17.03
C SER A 50 -3.93 5.00 16.65
N VAL A 51 -3.70 4.78 15.35
CA VAL A 51 -3.21 3.52 14.77
C VAL A 51 -1.84 3.74 14.13
N SER A 52 -1.04 2.70 13.97
CA SER A 52 0.25 2.84 13.31
C SER A 52 0.09 3.11 11.79
N LYS A 53 0.96 3.96 11.25
CA LYS A 53 0.96 4.30 9.81
C LYS A 53 1.03 3.08 8.90
N LYS A 54 1.73 2.04 9.30
CA LYS A 54 1.89 0.81 8.52
C LYS A 54 0.60 0.02 8.33
N GLN A 55 -0.33 0.15 9.28
CA GLN A 55 -1.63 -0.51 9.25
C GLN A 55 -2.64 0.22 8.35
N VAL A 56 -2.37 1.49 8.00
CA VAL A 56 -3.26 2.31 7.19
C VAL A 56 -2.80 2.34 5.74
N ILE A 57 -3.59 1.75 4.85
CA ILE A 57 -3.26 1.66 3.42
C ILE A 57 -4.23 2.53 2.61
N PRO A 58 -3.74 3.59 1.96
CA PRO A 58 -4.57 4.41 1.10
C PRO A 58 -4.91 3.67 -0.20
N ILE A 59 -6.19 3.45 -0.42
CA ILE A 59 -6.70 2.74 -1.60
C ILE A 59 -6.92 3.71 -2.74
N ASN A 60 -7.64 4.78 -2.48
CA ASN A 60 -8.02 5.74 -3.49
C ASN A 60 -7.98 7.16 -2.94
N LEU A 61 -7.46 8.09 -3.73
CA LEU A 61 -7.58 9.52 -3.53
C LEU A 61 -8.19 10.09 -4.80
N ARG A 62 -9.36 10.70 -4.69
CA ARG A 62 -10.09 11.30 -5.81
C ARG A 62 -10.34 12.76 -5.52
N CYS A 63 -9.95 13.61 -6.48
CA CYS A 63 -10.38 14.98 -6.56
C CYS A 63 -11.42 15.07 -7.67
N GLN A 64 -12.57 15.63 -7.38
CA GLN A 64 -13.61 15.87 -8.39
C GLN A 64 -13.27 17.14 -9.16
N THR A 65 -13.56 17.15 -10.46
CA THR A 65 -13.31 18.32 -11.32
C THR A 65 -14.09 19.52 -10.80
N GLY A 66 -13.38 20.64 -10.61
CA GLY A 66 -13.98 21.89 -10.07
C GLY A 66 -14.11 21.94 -8.55
N MET A 67 -13.75 20.89 -7.82
CA MET A 67 -13.73 20.89 -6.36
C MET A 67 -12.30 20.94 -5.80
N ILE A 68 -12.17 21.64 -4.68
CA ILE A 68 -10.88 21.77 -3.97
C ILE A 68 -10.70 20.62 -2.94
N ASP A 69 -11.74 19.84 -2.75
CA ASP A 69 -11.78 18.77 -1.75
C ASP A 69 -11.33 17.44 -2.34
N VAL A 70 -10.68 16.61 -1.51
CA VAL A 70 -10.19 15.28 -1.88
C VAL A 70 -10.93 14.22 -1.10
N HIS A 71 -11.60 13.33 -1.81
CA HIS A 71 -12.19 12.13 -1.23
C HIS A 71 -11.13 11.03 -1.16
N ALA A 72 -10.88 10.52 0.02
CA ALA A 72 -9.97 9.43 0.27
C ALA A 72 -10.70 8.19 0.80
N THR A 73 -10.32 7.04 0.28
CA THR A 73 -10.71 5.74 0.82
C THR A 73 -9.47 5.04 1.33
N LEU A 74 -9.49 4.67 2.60
CA LEU A 74 -8.36 4.01 3.26
C LEU A 74 -8.86 2.71 3.91
N TYR A 75 -7.99 1.72 3.94
CA TYR A 75 -8.21 0.50 4.69
C TYR A 75 -7.25 0.45 5.86
N VAL A 76 -7.77 0.14 7.03
CA VAL A 76 -6.99 -0.06 8.25
C VAL A 76 -7.05 -1.55 8.59
N TYR A 77 -5.90 -2.18 8.65
CA TYR A 77 -5.75 -3.59 9.00
C TYR A 77 -5.20 -3.71 10.41
N ASP A 78 -5.68 -4.71 11.12
CA ASP A 78 -5.14 -5.04 12.44
C ASP A 78 -3.72 -5.65 12.30
N ASP A 79 -3.51 -6.49 11.26
CA ASP A 79 -2.24 -7.14 10.94
C ASP A 79 -1.69 -6.76 9.57
N GLU A 80 -0.38 -6.51 9.48
CA GLU A 80 0.30 -6.19 8.21
C GLU A 80 0.25 -7.38 7.22
N ASN A 81 0.29 -8.61 7.73
CA ASN A 81 0.23 -9.82 6.92
C ASN A 81 -1.11 -10.01 6.20
N GLU A 82 -2.21 -9.61 6.83
CA GLU A 82 -3.53 -9.65 6.21
C GLU A 82 -3.64 -8.67 5.06
N ALA A 83 -3.07 -7.49 5.19
CA ALA A 83 -2.99 -6.51 4.12
C ALA A 83 -2.23 -7.05 2.90
N ALA A 84 -1.12 -7.74 3.13
CA ALA A 84 -0.31 -8.33 2.06
C ALA A 84 -1.04 -9.47 1.32
N ARG A 85 -1.92 -10.22 1.99
CA ARG A 85 -2.73 -11.29 1.40
C ARG A 85 -3.92 -10.77 0.60
N GLN A 86 -4.58 -9.72 1.09
CA GLN A 86 -5.82 -9.22 0.51
C GLN A 86 -5.60 -8.18 -0.58
N LEU A 87 -4.55 -7.38 -0.47
CA LEU A 87 -4.30 -6.29 -1.40
C LEU A 87 -3.30 -6.66 -2.49
N PRO A 88 -3.46 -6.11 -3.69
CA PRO A 88 -2.45 -6.20 -4.72
C PRO A 88 -1.14 -5.62 -4.21
N ARG A 89 -0.06 -6.33 -4.45
CA ARG A 89 1.28 -6.02 -3.98
C ARG A 89 1.72 -4.56 -4.24
N TYR A 90 1.37 -4.02 -5.41
CA TYR A 90 1.74 -2.65 -5.76
C TYR A 90 1.16 -1.60 -4.81
N ARG A 91 0.04 -1.88 -4.13
CA ARG A 91 -0.56 -0.96 -3.16
C ARG A 91 0.26 -0.88 -1.88
N VAL A 92 0.75 -2.02 -1.41
CA VAL A 92 1.63 -2.08 -0.25
C VAL A 92 2.99 -1.44 -0.56
N LEU A 93 3.56 -1.73 -1.73
CA LEU A 93 4.83 -1.14 -2.16
C LEU A 93 4.78 0.39 -2.34
N ARG A 94 3.60 0.96 -2.62
CA ARG A 94 3.43 2.43 -2.74
C ARG A 94 3.58 3.18 -1.42
N THR A 95 3.36 2.53 -0.29
CA THR A 95 3.51 3.14 1.03
C THR A 95 4.96 3.24 1.46
N LEU A 96 5.84 2.43 0.84
CA LEU A 96 7.27 2.41 1.12
C LEU A 96 8.03 3.54 0.41
N SER A 97 9.20 3.87 0.93
CA SER A 97 10.11 4.81 0.29
C SER A 97 10.58 4.30 -1.08
N ARG A 98 11.08 5.20 -1.93
CA ARG A 98 11.58 4.84 -3.27
C ARG A 98 12.75 3.85 -3.19
N GLU A 99 13.63 4.03 -2.21
CA GLU A 99 14.82 3.20 -2.04
C GLU A 99 14.47 1.79 -1.53
N GLU A 100 13.62 1.70 -0.51
CA GLU A 100 13.13 0.43 0.01
C GLU A 100 12.38 -0.38 -1.05
N ARG A 101 11.52 0.29 -1.81
CA ARG A 101 10.81 -0.34 -2.93
C ARG A 101 11.77 -0.91 -3.96
N LYS A 102 12.82 -0.16 -4.31
CA LYS A 102 13.83 -0.61 -5.26
C LYS A 102 14.57 -1.84 -4.73
N ARG A 103 15.01 -1.82 -3.47
CA ARG A 103 15.68 -2.96 -2.82
C ARG A 103 14.84 -4.23 -2.88
N ILE A 104 13.57 -4.15 -2.46
CA ILE A 104 12.64 -5.29 -2.49
C ILE A 104 12.47 -5.84 -3.91
N LEU A 105 12.31 -4.97 -4.90
CA LEU A 105 12.15 -5.38 -6.30
C LEU A 105 13.42 -6.02 -6.87
N ASP A 106 14.59 -5.53 -6.50
CA ASP A 106 15.87 -6.08 -6.96
C ASP A 106 16.16 -7.42 -6.29
N GLU A 107 15.89 -7.58 -5.00
CA GLU A 107 15.98 -8.86 -4.28
C GLU A 107 15.07 -9.93 -4.91
N GLU A 108 13.85 -9.56 -5.28
CA GLU A 108 12.94 -10.49 -5.93
C GLU A 108 13.35 -10.87 -7.35
N LYS A 109 13.90 -9.93 -8.11
CA LYS A 109 14.47 -10.24 -9.42
C LYS A 109 15.63 -11.21 -9.29
N ALA A 110 16.50 -10.98 -8.31
CA ALA A 110 17.62 -11.86 -8.01
C ALA A 110 17.15 -13.27 -7.59
N ALA A 111 16.15 -13.36 -6.71
CA ALA A 111 15.56 -14.63 -6.31
C ALA A 111 14.92 -15.39 -7.48
N LYS A 112 14.19 -14.67 -8.35
CA LYS A 112 13.61 -15.27 -9.57
C LYS A 112 14.65 -15.76 -10.55
N LEU A 113 15.77 -15.04 -10.69
CA LEU A 113 16.87 -15.48 -11.56
C LEU A 113 17.54 -16.74 -11.01
N LYS A 114 17.83 -16.80 -9.69
CA LYS A 114 18.36 -17.99 -9.04
C LYS A 114 17.45 -19.21 -9.22
N ALA A 115 16.14 -19.04 -8.96
CA ALA A 115 15.17 -20.11 -9.14
C ALA A 115 15.10 -20.62 -10.60
N LYS A 116 15.20 -19.71 -11.59
CA LYS A 116 15.26 -20.11 -13.01
C LYS A 116 16.54 -20.88 -13.34
N GLN A 117 17.68 -20.49 -12.77
CA GLN A 117 18.95 -21.18 -12.98
C GLN A 117 18.92 -22.59 -12.36
N GLU A 118 18.40 -22.74 -11.15
CA GLU A 118 18.24 -24.04 -10.49
C GLU A 118 17.35 -25.00 -11.29
N VAL A 119 16.23 -24.50 -11.82
CA VAL A 119 15.35 -25.30 -12.69
C VAL A 119 16.04 -25.69 -14.00
N ALA A 120 16.83 -24.81 -14.60
CA ALA A 120 17.58 -25.09 -15.81
C ALA A 120 18.67 -26.14 -15.57
N THR A 121 19.41 -26.05 -14.45
CA THR A 121 20.43 -27.04 -14.09
C THR A 121 19.83 -28.41 -13.77
N SER A 122 18.70 -28.45 -13.07
CA SER A 122 18.00 -29.71 -12.78
C SER A 122 17.51 -30.41 -14.06
N LYS A 123 16.98 -29.66 -15.04
CA LYS A 123 16.55 -30.21 -16.34
C LYS A 123 17.73 -30.72 -17.17
N SER A 124 18.88 -30.04 -17.15
CA SER A 124 20.07 -30.49 -17.87
C SER A 124 20.71 -31.73 -17.26
N GLY A 125 20.63 -31.88 -15.91
CA GLY A 125 21.07 -33.08 -15.21
C GLY A 125 20.21 -34.30 -15.51
N ALA A 126 18.89 -34.15 -15.59
CA ALA A 126 17.96 -35.24 -15.93
C ALA A 126 18.12 -35.74 -17.37
N ALA A 127 18.43 -34.84 -18.33
CA ALA A 127 18.67 -35.21 -19.73
C ALA A 127 19.98 -35.97 -19.94
N ARG A 128 21.00 -35.81 -19.07
CA ARG A 128 22.25 -36.59 -19.14
C ARG A 128 22.14 -37.97 -18.51
N GLY A 129 21.21 -38.18 -17.56
CA GLY A 129 20.98 -39.47 -16.90
C GLY A 129 20.17 -40.46 -17.75
N ALA A 130 19.42 -40.02 -18.79
CA ALA A 130 18.59 -40.85 -19.64
C ALA A 130 19.31 -41.43 -20.87
N LYS A 131 20.61 -41.19 -21.00
CA LYS A 131 21.45 -41.66 -22.16
C LYS A 131 22.53 -42.66 -21.72
N ARG A 132 22.20 -43.52 -20.75
CA ARG A 132 23.04 -44.69 -20.42
C ARG A 132 22.22 -45.96 -20.42
#